data_ab585d288aa7b9984fddbe394df66cad
#
_entry.id   ab585d288aa7b9984fddbe394df66cad
#
_cell.length_a   1.000
_cell.length_b   1.000
_cell.length_c   1.000
_cell.angle_alpha   90.00
_cell.angle_beta   90.00
_cell.angle_gamma   90.00
#
_symmetry.space_group_name_H-M   'P 1'
#
loop_
_entity.id
_entity.type
_entity.pdbx_description
1 polymer ?
#
loop_
_entity_poly.entity_id
_entity_poly.type
_entity_poly.pdbx_seq_one_letter_code
_entity_poly.pdbx_strand_id
1 'polypeptide(L)' 'MANSYNLYRYHELKKRLEDIEKRLDSDWYIPECVFYTLEKEKEDIYEELIRMEREKLVWEI' A
#
# COMPACT_ATOMS: atom_id res chain seq x y z
N MET A 1 -22.43 -1.50 4.05
CA MET A 1 -22.23 -1.49 2.63
C MET A 1 -20.83 -1.93 2.27
N ALA A 2 -20.73 -2.72 1.23
CA ALA A 2 -19.43 -3.23 0.83
C ALA A 2 -18.48 -2.13 0.42
N ASN A 3 -18.99 -1.08 -0.17
CA ASN A 3 -18.15 0.01 -0.65
C ASN A 3 -17.45 0.74 0.48
N SER A 4 -18.14 0.90 1.58
CA SER A 4 -17.57 1.56 2.74
C SER A 4 -16.35 0.81 3.26
N TYR A 5 -16.48 -0.51 3.32
CA TYR A 5 -15.41 -1.36 3.80
C TYR A 5 -14.23 -1.31 2.84
N ASN A 6 -14.50 -1.38 1.55
CA ASN A 6 -13.44 -1.37 0.56
C ASN A 6 -12.69 -0.04 0.55
N LEU A 7 -13.41 1.05 0.74
CA LEU A 7 -12.79 2.36 0.80
C LEU A 7 -11.86 2.46 1.99
N TYR A 8 -12.28 1.94 3.12
CA TYR A 8 -11.45 1.95 4.32
C TYR A 8 -10.16 1.17 4.08
N ARG A 9 -10.29 0.00 3.48
CA ARG A 9 -9.13 -0.83 3.18
C ARG A 9 -8.20 -0.12 2.20
N TYR A 10 -8.76 0.52 1.20
CA TYR A 10 -8.00 1.25 0.21
C TYR A 10 -7.16 2.35 0.87
N HIS A 11 -7.77 3.10 1.76
CA HIS A 11 -7.05 4.17 2.46
C HIS A 11 -5.97 3.62 3.37
N GLU A 12 -6.23 2.51 4.01
CA GLU A 12 -5.22 1.87 4.86
C GLU A 12 -4.01 1.43 4.05
N LEU A 13 -4.26 0.83 2.91
CA LEU A 13 -3.18 0.39 2.04
C LEU A 13 -2.35 1.56 1.54
N LYS A 14 -3.01 2.63 1.15
CA LYS A 14 -2.30 3.81 0.68
C LYS A 14 -1.47 4.43 1.78
N LYS A 15 -1.99 4.45 2.99
CA LYS A 15 -1.25 4.99 4.11
C LYS A 15 -0.03 4.14 4.41
N ARG A 16 -0.20 2.83 4.37
CA ARG A 16 0.93 1.93 4.59
C ARG A 16 1.99 2.10 3.52
N LEU A 17 1.56 2.23 2.27
CA LEU A 17 2.47 2.44 1.17
C LEU A 17 3.27 3.73 1.36
N GLU A 18 2.62 4.77 1.79
CA GLU A 18 3.27 6.04 2.04
C GLU A 18 4.34 5.89 3.13
N ASP A 19 4.01 5.17 4.18
CA ASP A 19 4.98 4.92 5.25
C ASP A 19 6.20 4.17 4.73
N ILE A 20 5.97 3.16 3.91
CA ILE A 20 7.07 2.38 3.35
C ILE A 20 7.93 3.23 2.45
N GLU A 21 7.32 4.02 1.61
CA GLU A 21 8.07 4.88 0.70
C GLU A 21 8.89 5.91 1.47
N LYS A 22 8.31 6.45 2.50
CA LYS A 22 9.02 7.39 3.35
C LYS A 22 10.24 6.74 3.98
N ARG A 23 10.08 5.53 4.44
CA ARG A 23 11.17 4.82 5.08
C ARG A 23 12.28 4.49 4.09
N LEU A 24 11.91 4.07 2.89
CA LEU A 24 12.89 3.74 1.86
C LEU A 24 13.63 4.97 1.35
N ASP A 25 12.97 6.11 1.39
CA ASP A 25 13.54 7.36 0.93
C ASP A 25 14.34 8.07 2.02
N SER A 26 14.36 7.50 3.21
CA SER A 26 15.05 8.10 4.35
C SER A 26 16.56 7.93 4.22
N ASP A 27 17.30 8.85 4.82
CA ASP A 27 18.76 8.76 4.84
C ASP A 27 19.26 7.76 5.87
N TRP A 28 18.35 7.16 6.62
CA TRP A 28 18.72 6.20 7.64
C TRP A 28 19.19 4.91 7.00
N TYR A 29 20.19 4.29 7.64
CA TYR A 29 20.66 3.00 7.18
C TYR A 29 19.56 1.96 7.36
N ILE A 30 19.28 1.21 6.30
CA ILE A 30 18.29 0.14 6.34
C ILE A 30 19.01 -1.16 6.02
N PRO A 31 18.97 -2.14 6.93
CA PRO A 31 19.58 -3.44 6.66
C PRO A 31 18.97 -4.06 5.40
N GLU A 32 19.80 -4.81 4.68
CA GLU A 32 19.38 -5.38 3.42
C GLU A 32 18.11 -6.21 3.53
N CYS A 33 18.04 -7.03 4.58
CA CYS A 33 16.86 -7.88 4.75
C CYS A 33 15.60 -7.06 4.98
N VAL A 34 15.71 -5.97 5.72
CA VAL A 34 14.56 -5.10 5.96
C VAL A 34 14.18 -4.37 4.70
N PHE A 35 15.17 -3.90 3.95
CA PHE A 35 14.93 -3.23 2.68
C PHE A 35 14.17 -4.14 1.73
N TYR A 36 14.60 -5.38 1.64
CA TYR A 36 13.98 -6.37 0.77
C TYR A 36 12.52 -6.61 1.18
N THR A 37 12.30 -6.73 2.47
CA THR A 37 10.96 -6.96 2.99
C THR A 37 10.03 -5.79 2.68
N LEU A 38 10.55 -4.58 2.85
CA LEU A 38 9.75 -3.39 2.57
C LEU A 38 9.41 -3.27 1.09
N GLU A 39 10.36 -3.60 0.23
CA GLU A 39 10.11 -3.55 -1.20
C GLU A 39 9.05 -4.56 -1.61
N LYS A 40 9.12 -5.74 -1.04
CA LYS A 40 8.15 -6.76 -1.34
C LYS A 40 6.76 -6.35 -0.88
N GLU A 41 6.68 -5.80 0.32
CA GLU A 41 5.40 -5.33 0.83
C GLU A 41 4.84 -4.22 -0.04
N LYS A 42 5.71 -3.33 -0.50
CA LYS A 42 5.31 -2.25 -1.38
C LYS A 42 4.69 -2.79 -2.66
N GLU A 43 5.33 -3.79 -3.26
CA GLU A 43 4.81 -4.39 -4.48
C GLU A 43 3.46 -5.05 -4.25
N ASP A 44 3.32 -5.76 -3.14
CA ASP A 44 2.07 -6.41 -2.81
C ASP A 44 0.94 -5.39 -2.67
N ILE A 45 1.25 -4.28 -2.03
CA ILE A 45 0.26 -3.22 -1.85
C ILE A 45 -0.13 -2.62 -3.20
N TYR A 46 0.83 -2.37 -4.07
CA TYR A 46 0.55 -1.85 -5.39
C TYR A 46 -0.36 -2.79 -6.17
N GLU A 47 -0.08 -4.08 -6.11
CA GLU A 47 -0.90 -5.04 -6.82
C GLU A 47 -2.33 -5.05 -6.29
N GLU A 48 -2.47 -4.99 -5.00
CA GLU A 48 -3.81 -4.99 -4.42
C GLU A 48 -4.56 -3.71 -4.78
N LEU A 49 -3.88 -2.57 -4.75
CA LEU A 49 -4.52 -1.31 -5.11
C LEU A 49 -4.96 -1.31 -6.57
N ILE A 50 -4.12 -1.82 -7.44
CA ILE A 50 -4.45 -1.89 -8.85
C ILE A 50 -5.65 -2.79 -9.07
N ARG A 51 -5.68 -3.91 -8.37
CA ARG A 51 -6.80 -4.84 -8.49
C ARG A 51 -8.09 -4.19 -8.01
N MET A 52 -8.04 -3.49 -6.89
CA MET A 52 -9.21 -2.82 -6.36
C MET A 52 -9.75 -1.79 -7.33
N GLU A 53 -8.85 -1.02 -7.93
CA GLU A 53 -9.26 -0.02 -8.91
C GLU A 53 -9.81 -0.65 -10.17
N ARG A 54 -9.16 -1.72 -10.62
CA ARG A 54 -9.58 -2.38 -11.85
C ARG A 54 -10.93 -3.04 -11.70
N GLU A 55 -11.19 -3.65 -10.56
CA GLU A 55 -12.45 -4.32 -10.31
C GLU A 55 -13.49 -3.36 -9.74
N LYS A 56 -13.11 -2.11 -9.61
CA LYS A 56 -14.02 -1.10 -9.10
C LYS A 56 -14.58 -1.46 -7.74
N LEU A 57 -13.72 -1.99 -6.90
CA LEU A 57 -14.10 -2.29 -5.52
C LEU A 57 -14.05 -1.07 -4.63
N VAL A 58 -13.44 0.01 -5.13
CA VAL A 58 -13.36 1.25 -4.40
C VAL A 58 -14.20 2.29 -5.12
N TRP A 59 -15.13 2.88 -4.42
CA TRP A 59 -16.05 3.84 -5.00
C TRP A 59 -16.07 5.09 -4.18
N GLU A 60 -16.20 6.19 -4.87
CA GLU A 60 -16.38 7.47 -4.21
C GLU A 60 -17.79 7.92 -4.45
N ILE A 61 -18.68 7.37 -3.84
CA ILE A 61 -20.07 7.76 -4.07
C ILE A 61 -20.56 8.72 -3.02
#